data_bbcb472be06b584e7d6bf22ae2c4cbed
#
_entry.id   bbcb472be06b584e7d6bf22ae2c4cbed
#
_cell.length_a   1.000
_cell.length_b   1.000
_cell.length_c   1.000
_cell.angle_alpha   90.00
_cell.angle_beta   90.00
_cell.angle_gamma   90.00
#
_symmetry.space_group_name_H-M   'P 1'
#
loop_
_entity.id
_entity.type
_entity.pdbx_description
1 polymer ?
#
loop_
_entity_poly.entity_id
_entity_poly.type
_entity_poly.pdbx_seq_one_letter_code
_entity_poly.pdbx_strand_id
1 'polypeptide(L)'
;MLDIQYDRSAREYRFTDPDSGEILTAPSGQKHQLFKAAVGLLDPALYDAALRVIENNPQLERVTWKAVEIITSDGVEVFPEPRGDVQAMVISQSDEYGRYAVSTEDGYYACQCEHWQSFAAPITQQGNRYCKHILAMYLWRVTREDRF
;
A
#
# COMPACT_ATOMS: atom_id res chain seq x y z
N MET A 1 -7.89 -2.79 9.56
CA MET A 1 -8.57 -2.64 8.26
C MET A 1 -9.43 -1.38 8.24
N LEU A 2 -9.37 -0.62 7.17
CA LEU A 2 -10.22 0.56 7.02
C LEU A 2 -11.62 0.14 6.59
N ASP A 3 -12.62 0.48 7.39
CA ASP A 3 -14.01 0.17 7.10
C ASP A 3 -14.71 1.42 6.55
N ILE A 4 -14.80 1.49 5.23
CA ILE A 4 -15.50 2.55 4.53
C ILE A 4 -16.85 2.02 4.07
N GLN A 5 -17.93 2.66 4.55
CA GLN A 5 -19.29 2.27 4.24
C GLN A 5 -19.94 3.29 3.31
N TYR A 6 -20.87 2.82 2.48
CA TYR A 6 -21.65 3.68 1.60
C TYR A 6 -23.05 3.87 2.14
N ASP A 7 -23.45 5.12 2.35
CA ASP A 7 -24.79 5.51 2.77
C ASP A 7 -25.61 5.84 1.53
N ARG A 8 -26.57 4.99 1.18
CA ARG A 8 -27.41 5.17 -0.01
C ARG A 8 -28.33 6.39 0.09
N SER A 9 -28.82 6.69 1.30
CA SER A 9 -29.71 7.83 1.53
C SER A 9 -29.00 9.16 1.30
N ALA A 10 -27.81 9.30 1.86
CA ALA A 10 -27.01 10.51 1.75
C ALA A 10 -26.17 10.55 0.46
N ARG A 11 -26.06 9.44 -0.26
CA ARG A 11 -25.22 9.29 -1.45
C ARG A 11 -23.75 9.66 -1.15
N GLU A 12 -23.25 9.14 -0.03
CA GLU A 12 -21.88 9.42 0.40
C GLU A 12 -21.23 8.19 0.99
N TYR A 13 -19.89 8.19 0.94
CA TYR A 13 -19.06 7.25 1.70
C TYR A 13 -18.78 7.81 3.07
N ARG A 14 -18.68 6.92 4.05
CA ARG A 14 -18.46 7.29 5.45
C ARG A 14 -17.40 6.40 6.08
N PHE A 15 -16.49 7.02 6.82
CA PHE A 15 -15.53 6.34 7.66
C PHE A 15 -15.64 6.91 9.08
N THR A 16 -15.71 6.03 10.08
CA THR A 16 -15.70 6.43 11.49
C THR A 16 -14.42 5.92 12.14
N ASP A 17 -13.64 6.83 12.75
CA ASP A 17 -12.47 6.45 13.52
C ASP A 17 -12.91 5.68 14.76
N PRO A 18 -12.50 4.39 14.92
CA PRO A 18 -12.92 3.59 16.07
C PRO A 18 -12.40 4.11 17.42
N ASP A 19 -11.31 4.86 17.42
CA ASP A 19 -10.71 5.37 18.65
C ASP A 19 -11.32 6.69 19.10
N SER A 20 -11.46 7.65 18.19
CA SER A 20 -11.93 9.01 18.52
C SER A 20 -13.42 9.22 18.25
N GLY A 21 -14.05 8.38 17.43
CA GLY A 21 -15.41 8.57 16.96
C GLY A 21 -15.56 9.63 15.88
N GLU A 22 -14.46 10.21 15.41
CA GLU A 22 -14.48 11.20 14.33
C GLU A 22 -15.02 10.57 13.05
N ILE A 23 -15.91 11.28 12.35
CA ILE A 23 -16.53 10.82 11.12
C ILE A 23 -16.02 11.64 9.96
N LEU A 24 -15.51 10.94 8.94
CA LEU A 24 -15.12 11.52 7.65
C LEU A 24 -16.09 11.05 6.58
N THR A 25 -16.44 11.95 5.66
CA THR A 25 -17.36 11.63 4.56
C THR A 25 -16.79 12.13 3.24
N ALA A 26 -17.23 11.48 2.15
CA ALA A 26 -16.94 11.94 0.78
C ALA A 26 -18.15 11.62 -0.11
N PRO A 27 -18.45 12.49 -1.09
CA PRO A 27 -19.53 12.24 -2.02
C PRO A 27 -19.35 10.96 -2.83
N SER A 28 -20.46 10.45 -3.38
CA SER A 28 -20.41 9.34 -4.34
C SER A 28 -19.39 9.63 -5.44
N GLY A 29 -18.59 8.64 -5.79
CA GLY A 29 -17.50 8.78 -6.76
C GLY A 29 -16.16 9.24 -6.17
N GLN A 30 -16.10 9.60 -4.88
CA GLN A 30 -14.88 10.08 -4.23
C GLN A 30 -14.41 9.17 -3.08
N LYS A 31 -14.64 7.87 -3.20
CA LYS A 31 -14.19 6.89 -2.20
C LYS A 31 -12.68 6.96 -1.96
N HIS A 32 -11.91 7.18 -3.03
CA HIS A 32 -10.45 7.22 -2.95
C HIS A 32 -9.95 8.41 -2.11
N GLN A 33 -10.58 9.59 -2.23
CA GLN A 33 -10.25 10.73 -1.38
C GLN A 33 -10.54 10.44 0.09
N LEU A 34 -11.65 9.77 0.39
CA LEU A 34 -11.98 9.38 1.75
C LEU A 34 -10.96 8.37 2.30
N PHE A 35 -10.55 7.40 1.48
CA PHE A 35 -9.51 6.44 1.86
C PHE A 35 -8.21 7.14 2.26
N LYS A 36 -7.74 8.08 1.44
CA LYS A 36 -6.52 8.84 1.75
C LYS A 36 -6.66 9.64 3.05
N ALA A 37 -7.79 10.30 3.26
CA ALA A 37 -8.04 11.06 4.47
C ALA A 37 -8.09 10.16 5.70
N ALA A 38 -8.71 8.99 5.60
CA ALA A 38 -8.78 8.01 6.68
C ALA A 38 -7.38 7.47 7.04
N VAL A 39 -6.54 7.19 6.04
CA VAL A 39 -5.14 6.79 6.28
C VAL A 39 -4.39 7.88 7.02
N GLY A 40 -4.52 9.14 6.60
CA GLY A 40 -3.88 10.26 7.25
C GLY A 40 -4.29 10.43 8.72
N LEU A 41 -5.54 10.10 9.03
CA LEU A 41 -6.05 10.15 10.40
C LEU A 41 -5.55 8.98 11.25
N LEU A 42 -5.61 7.75 10.73
CA LEU A 42 -5.30 6.55 11.49
C LEU A 42 -3.80 6.24 11.55
N ASP A 43 -3.07 6.53 10.50
CA ASP A 43 -1.65 6.17 10.36
C ASP A 43 -0.89 7.29 9.67
N PRO A 44 -0.64 8.41 10.40
CA PRO A 44 0.04 9.57 9.82
C PRO A 44 1.43 9.23 9.25
N ALA A 45 2.16 8.31 9.88
CA ALA A 45 3.49 7.90 9.41
C ALA A 45 3.41 7.23 8.03
N LEU A 46 2.45 6.35 7.84
CA LEU A 46 2.22 5.69 6.55
C LEU A 46 1.79 6.70 5.48
N TYR A 47 0.88 7.60 5.84
CA TYR A 47 0.43 8.66 4.94
C TYR A 47 1.60 9.54 4.47
N ASP A 48 2.44 10.00 5.40
CA ASP A 48 3.59 10.84 5.09
C ASP A 48 4.63 10.09 4.23
N ALA A 49 4.88 8.82 4.53
CA ALA A 49 5.80 8.00 3.74
C ALA A 49 5.30 7.81 2.31
N ALA A 50 3.99 7.58 2.13
CA ALA A 50 3.38 7.45 0.81
C ALA A 50 3.51 8.76 0.00
N LEU A 51 3.25 9.89 0.64
CA LEU A 51 3.39 11.20 -0.02
C LEU A 51 4.83 11.47 -0.44
N ARG A 52 5.82 11.09 0.36
CA ARG A 52 7.24 11.26 -0.02
C ARG A 52 7.61 10.43 -1.24
N VAL A 53 7.13 9.19 -1.32
CA VAL A 53 7.35 8.36 -2.52
C VAL A 53 6.78 9.04 -3.76
N ILE A 54 5.54 9.52 -3.67
CA ILE A 54 4.84 10.17 -4.79
C ILE A 54 5.51 11.48 -5.17
N GLU A 55 5.93 12.28 -4.19
CA GLU A 55 6.60 13.57 -4.41
C GLU A 55 7.91 13.39 -5.17
N ASN A 56 8.70 12.38 -4.79
CA ASN A 56 9.97 12.07 -5.44
C ASN A 56 9.80 11.32 -6.77
N ASN A 57 8.69 10.60 -6.94
CA ASN A 57 8.41 9.78 -8.11
C ASN A 57 6.92 9.85 -8.46
N PRO A 58 6.45 10.96 -9.10
CA PRO A 58 5.02 11.13 -9.39
C PRO A 58 4.39 10.00 -10.20
N GLN A 59 5.18 9.31 -11.02
CA GLN A 59 4.72 8.17 -11.81
C GLN A 59 4.33 6.96 -10.95
N LEU A 60 4.72 6.94 -9.68
CA LEU A 60 4.38 5.86 -8.75
C LEU A 60 3.08 6.12 -7.97
N GLU A 61 2.38 7.22 -8.21
CA GLU A 61 1.21 7.60 -7.39
C GLU A 61 0.19 6.48 -7.27
N ARG A 62 -0.23 5.91 -8.40
CA ARG A 62 -1.27 4.87 -8.41
C ARG A 62 -0.83 3.61 -7.66
N VAL A 63 0.37 3.12 -7.94
CA VAL A 63 0.85 1.89 -7.28
C VAL A 63 1.16 2.12 -5.81
N THR A 64 1.54 3.35 -5.42
CA THR A 64 1.77 3.70 -4.01
C THR A 64 0.48 3.61 -3.20
N TRP A 65 -0.63 4.17 -3.68
CA TRP A 65 -1.90 4.08 -2.97
C TRP A 65 -2.44 2.66 -2.92
N LYS A 66 -2.21 1.85 -3.95
CA LYS A 66 -2.54 0.43 -3.90
C LYS A 66 -1.71 -0.32 -2.87
N ALA A 67 -0.44 0.04 -2.72
CA ALA A 67 0.42 -0.49 -1.67
C ALA A 67 -0.12 -0.14 -0.28
N VAL A 68 -0.58 1.08 -0.08
CA VAL A 68 -1.21 1.51 1.18
C VAL A 68 -2.46 0.69 1.47
N GLU A 69 -3.30 0.39 0.47
CA GLU A 69 -4.46 -0.50 0.63
C GLU A 69 -4.04 -1.89 1.13
N ILE A 70 -2.97 -2.44 0.59
CA ILE A 70 -2.44 -3.75 1.02
C ILE A 70 -2.00 -3.69 2.49
N ILE A 71 -1.27 -2.66 2.88
CA ILE A 71 -0.79 -2.51 4.27
C ILE A 71 -1.96 -2.35 5.24
N THR A 72 -2.94 -1.53 4.92
CA THR A 72 -4.11 -1.30 5.79
C THR A 72 -5.02 -2.52 5.90
N SER A 73 -4.85 -3.51 5.02
CA SER A 73 -5.54 -4.79 5.07
C SER A 73 -4.67 -5.90 5.69
N ASP A 74 -3.57 -5.56 6.36
CA ASP A 74 -2.61 -6.50 6.96
C ASP A 74 -2.06 -7.50 5.95
N GLY A 75 -1.82 -7.04 4.72
CA GLY A 75 -1.41 -7.89 3.60
C GLY A 75 0.10 -8.08 3.45
N VAL A 76 0.91 -7.61 4.37
CA VAL A 76 2.37 -7.69 4.26
C VAL A 76 2.95 -8.45 5.43
N GLU A 77 3.73 -9.48 5.13
CA GLU A 77 4.54 -10.20 6.11
C GLU A 77 6.01 -10.02 5.75
N VAL A 78 6.71 -9.16 6.48
CA VAL A 78 8.14 -8.91 6.28
C VAL A 78 8.93 -9.82 7.20
N PHE A 79 9.91 -10.52 6.62
CA PHE A 79 10.76 -11.40 7.41
C PHE A 79 11.89 -10.59 8.09
N PRO A 80 12.07 -10.70 9.41
CA PRO A 80 13.20 -10.04 10.12
C PRO A 80 14.55 -10.49 9.56
N GLU A 81 14.63 -11.77 9.19
CA GLU A 81 15.79 -12.32 8.48
C GLU A 81 15.29 -12.88 7.14
N PRO A 82 15.92 -12.51 6.02
CA PRO A 82 15.50 -13.02 4.72
C PRO A 82 15.54 -14.54 4.65
N ARG A 83 14.55 -15.14 4.01
CA ARG A 83 14.49 -16.57 3.72
C ARG A 83 15.02 -16.79 2.30
N GLY A 84 16.35 -17.09 2.21
CA GLY A 84 17.04 -17.04 0.94
C GLY A 84 17.04 -15.59 0.43
N ASP A 85 16.57 -15.37 -0.78
CA ASP A 85 16.44 -14.02 -1.37
C ASP A 85 15.10 -13.34 -1.01
N VAL A 86 14.16 -14.07 -0.38
CA VAL A 86 12.82 -13.55 -0.11
C VAL A 86 12.83 -12.66 1.13
N GLN A 87 12.39 -11.41 0.95
CA GLN A 87 12.31 -10.40 2.00
C GLN A 87 10.94 -10.35 2.65
N ALA A 88 9.88 -10.61 1.90
CA ALA A 88 8.50 -10.48 2.36
C ALA A 88 7.55 -11.32 1.51
N MET A 89 6.40 -11.65 2.10
CA MET A 89 5.24 -12.16 1.38
C MET A 89 4.15 -11.11 1.40
N VAL A 90 3.56 -10.83 0.25
CA VAL A 90 2.54 -9.79 0.10
C VAL A 90 1.32 -10.38 -0.57
N ILE A 91 0.13 -10.08 -0.03
CA ILE A 91 -1.12 -10.63 -0.59
C ILE A 91 -1.39 -10.11 -1.99
N SER A 92 -2.04 -10.95 -2.81
CA SER A 92 -2.60 -10.55 -4.09
C SER A 92 -3.96 -9.89 -3.87
N GLN A 93 -4.19 -8.72 -4.47
CA GLN A 93 -5.51 -8.08 -4.43
C GLN A 93 -6.50 -8.71 -5.40
N SER A 94 -6.01 -9.46 -6.39
CA SER A 94 -6.85 -10.10 -7.41
C SER A 94 -7.14 -11.57 -7.11
N ASP A 95 -6.40 -12.19 -6.18
CA ASP A 95 -6.58 -13.58 -5.76
C ASP A 95 -6.65 -13.64 -4.24
N GLU A 96 -7.81 -13.98 -3.70
CA GLU A 96 -8.08 -13.97 -2.25
C GLU A 96 -7.06 -14.77 -1.43
N TYR A 97 -6.54 -15.86 -1.97
CA TYR A 97 -5.59 -16.73 -1.29
C TYR A 97 -4.15 -16.60 -1.80
N GLY A 98 -3.97 -15.80 -2.84
CA GLY A 98 -2.66 -15.64 -3.47
C GLY A 98 -1.75 -14.72 -2.68
N ARG A 99 -0.47 -15.07 -2.69
CA ARG A 99 0.60 -14.24 -2.12
C ARG A 99 1.76 -14.20 -3.09
N TYR A 100 2.44 -13.07 -3.13
CA TYR A 100 3.65 -12.91 -3.94
C TYR A 100 4.86 -12.74 -3.06
N ALA A 101 5.94 -13.44 -3.40
CA ALA A 101 7.22 -13.22 -2.76
C ALA A 101 7.88 -11.97 -3.34
N VAL A 102 8.32 -11.07 -2.46
CA VAL A 102 9.20 -9.95 -2.82
C VAL A 102 10.61 -10.35 -2.41
N SER A 103 11.51 -10.36 -3.39
CA SER A 103 12.89 -10.80 -3.20
C SER A 103 13.88 -9.73 -3.63
N THR A 104 15.16 -9.96 -3.32
CA THR A 104 16.26 -9.15 -3.85
C THR A 104 17.05 -9.99 -4.84
N GLU A 105 17.39 -9.37 -5.99
CA GLU A 105 18.26 -9.95 -7.01
C GLU A 105 19.29 -8.90 -7.39
N ASP A 106 20.57 -9.20 -7.22
CA ASP A 106 21.69 -8.29 -7.55
C ASP A 106 21.53 -6.89 -6.93
N GLY A 107 21.00 -6.81 -5.71
CA GLY A 107 20.79 -5.55 -5.00
C GLY A 107 19.51 -4.81 -5.37
N TYR A 108 18.69 -5.37 -6.26
CA TYR A 108 17.40 -4.80 -6.66
C TYR A 108 16.25 -5.65 -6.16
N TYR A 109 15.10 -5.02 -5.93
CA TYR A 109 13.90 -5.75 -5.57
C TYR A 109 13.25 -6.40 -6.79
N ALA A 110 12.71 -7.58 -6.61
CA ALA A 110 11.96 -8.32 -7.61
C ALA A 110 10.66 -8.85 -7.00
N CYS A 111 9.64 -9.02 -7.81
CA CYS A 111 8.35 -9.54 -7.39
C CYS A 111 7.86 -10.59 -8.39
N GLN A 112 7.13 -11.58 -7.89
CA GLN A 112 6.56 -12.64 -8.72
C GLN A 112 5.26 -12.22 -9.43
N CYS A 113 4.72 -11.02 -9.15
CA CYS A 113 3.46 -10.59 -9.74
C CYS A 113 3.60 -10.37 -11.25
N GLU A 114 2.50 -10.56 -11.95
CA GLU A 114 2.45 -10.40 -13.41
C GLU A 114 2.83 -8.99 -13.86
N HIS A 115 2.38 -7.98 -13.12
CA HIS A 115 2.65 -6.57 -13.42
C HIS A 115 4.14 -6.26 -13.43
N TRP A 116 4.89 -6.83 -12.49
CA TRP A 116 6.35 -6.65 -12.43
C TRP A 116 7.05 -7.49 -13.50
N GLN A 117 6.66 -8.77 -13.66
CA GLN A 117 7.28 -9.68 -14.61
C GLN A 117 7.05 -9.30 -16.06
N SER A 118 5.89 -8.69 -16.38
CA SER A 118 5.58 -8.21 -17.72
C SER A 118 6.19 -6.85 -18.05
N PHE A 119 7.01 -6.28 -17.16
CA PHE A 119 7.60 -4.96 -17.30
C PHE A 119 6.57 -3.80 -17.35
N ALA A 120 5.35 -4.05 -16.92
CA ALA A 120 4.29 -3.03 -16.90
C ALA A 120 4.37 -2.11 -15.65
N ALA A 121 5.10 -2.53 -14.61
CA ALA A 121 5.25 -1.73 -13.41
C ALA A 121 6.07 -0.45 -13.71
N PRO A 122 5.73 0.70 -13.10
CA PRO A 122 6.42 1.96 -13.37
C PRO A 122 7.88 1.93 -12.93
N ILE A 123 8.70 2.68 -13.64
CA ILE A 123 10.15 2.76 -13.43
C ILE A 123 10.49 4.13 -12.85
N THR A 124 11.37 4.16 -11.83
CA THR A 124 11.90 5.40 -11.25
C THR A 124 12.97 6.01 -12.14
N GLN A 125 13.38 7.25 -11.83
CA GLN A 125 14.48 7.91 -12.54
C GLN A 125 15.80 7.14 -12.45
N GLN A 126 15.99 6.38 -11.35
CA GLN A 126 17.16 5.53 -11.16
C GLN A 126 17.08 4.20 -11.93
N GLY A 127 16.00 3.97 -12.68
CA GLY A 127 15.82 2.75 -13.45
C GLY A 127 15.24 1.57 -12.67
N ASN A 128 14.80 1.79 -11.44
CA ASN A 128 14.20 0.75 -10.60
C ASN A 128 12.69 0.62 -10.91
N ARG A 129 12.24 -0.62 -11.08
CA ARG A 129 10.85 -0.94 -11.34
C ARG A 129 10.15 -1.29 -10.02
N TYR A 130 9.00 -0.66 -9.75
CA TYR A 130 8.25 -0.91 -8.52
C TYR A 130 6.79 -1.23 -8.82
N CYS A 131 6.37 -2.43 -8.44
CA CYS A 131 4.96 -2.79 -8.37
C CYS A 131 4.38 -2.45 -6.99
N LYS A 132 3.06 -2.56 -6.85
CA LYS A 132 2.40 -2.31 -5.55
C LYS A 132 2.89 -3.21 -4.42
N HIS A 133 3.31 -4.44 -4.72
CA HIS A 133 3.78 -5.38 -3.71
C HIS A 133 5.17 -4.99 -3.17
N ILE A 134 6.07 -4.57 -4.03
CA ILE A 134 7.40 -4.06 -3.62
C ILE A 134 7.23 -2.79 -2.78
N LEU A 135 6.35 -1.87 -3.22
CA LEU A 135 6.09 -0.65 -2.48
C LEU A 135 5.40 -0.92 -1.14
N ALA A 136 4.52 -1.92 -1.07
CA ALA A 136 3.89 -2.31 0.19
C ALA A 136 4.94 -2.78 1.20
N MET A 137 5.87 -3.62 0.78
CA MET A 137 6.99 -4.03 1.64
C MET A 137 7.85 -2.83 2.05
N TYR A 138 8.21 -1.96 1.11
CA TYR A 138 9.04 -0.78 1.39
C TYR A 138 8.37 0.14 2.41
N LEU A 139 7.11 0.52 2.16
CA LEU A 139 6.37 1.40 3.07
C LEU A 139 6.17 0.76 4.45
N TRP A 140 5.92 -0.55 4.49
CA TRP A 140 5.81 -1.27 5.76
C TRP A 140 7.12 -1.16 6.56
N ARG A 141 8.25 -1.36 5.89
CA ARG A 141 9.57 -1.26 6.55
C ARG A 141 9.83 0.13 7.11
N VAL A 142 9.68 1.17 6.30
CA VAL A 142 10.00 2.53 6.75
C VAL A 142 9.08 3.04 7.83
N THR A 143 7.88 2.46 7.98
CA THR A 143 6.91 2.90 8.99
C THR A 143 6.81 1.98 10.21
N ARG A 144 7.24 0.73 10.10
CA ARG A 144 7.02 -0.30 11.14
C ARG A 144 8.25 -1.10 11.55
N GLU A 145 9.36 -0.99 10.83
CA GLU A 145 10.55 -1.82 11.10
C GLU A 145 11.09 -1.63 12.52
N ASP A 146 10.99 -0.43 13.08
CA ASP A 146 11.44 -0.12 14.43
C ASP A 146 10.62 -0.84 15.52
N ARG A 147 9.59 -1.59 15.15
CA ARG A 147 8.72 -2.30 16.07
C ARG A 147 9.09 -3.79 16.26
N PHE A 148 10.13 -4.22 15.62
CA PHE A 148 10.65 -5.57 15.81
C PHE A 148 11.41 -5.71 17.13
#